data_bf94ba40246143a18db822147764779f
#
_entry.id   bf94ba40246143a18db822147764779f
#
_cell.length_a   1.000
_cell.length_b   1.000
_cell.length_c   1.000
_cell.angle_alpha   90.00
_cell.angle_beta   90.00
_cell.angle_gamma   90.00
#
_symmetry.space_group_name_H-M   'P 1'
#
loop_
_entity.id
_entity.type
_entity.pdbx_description
1 polymer ?
#
loop_
_entity_poly.entity_id
_entity_poly.type
_entity_poly.pdbx_seq_one_letter_code
_entity_poly.pdbx_strand_id
1 'polypeptide(L)'
;MKLLPLDCRELTELVANWLSQEGNCKWLDFGNGVHSPSAVSLKVMTQRDLHVLRVFTPHDSDLPIGVVGLSNVDRRFKTAGSLWAVLGQKRYGGYGPRAASKLLTLGFTELGLESVGAWTVEINVSARRGLEQLGFHYIGRQRRCHWIDGRPYDRLLYDLLATEHRELPDA
;
A
#
# COMPACT_ATOMS: atom_id res chain seq x y z
N MET A 1 -15.69 6.58 -3.27
CA MET A 1 -14.72 6.15 -2.24
C MET A 1 -14.06 7.36 -1.61
N LYS A 2 -13.84 7.35 -0.28
CA LYS A 2 -13.13 8.41 0.44
C LYS A 2 -11.82 7.86 1.00
N LEU A 3 -10.76 8.68 1.02
CA LEU A 3 -9.53 8.43 1.74
C LEU A 3 -9.49 9.31 2.99
N LEU A 4 -9.33 8.71 4.15
CA LEU A 4 -9.31 9.40 5.45
C LEU A 4 -7.94 9.25 6.10
N PRO A 5 -7.44 10.27 6.82
CA PRO A 5 -6.18 10.15 7.55
C PRO A 5 -6.27 9.10 8.65
N LEU A 6 -5.13 8.51 8.98
CA LEU A 6 -5.00 7.57 10.11
C LEU A 6 -4.59 8.38 11.36
N ASP A 7 -5.53 9.13 11.93
CA ASP A 7 -5.27 10.18 12.92
C ASP A 7 -5.81 9.89 14.33
N CYS A 8 -6.62 8.84 14.51
CA CYS A 8 -7.14 8.46 15.80
C CYS A 8 -6.72 7.06 16.24
N ARG A 9 -6.84 6.80 17.55
CA ARG A 9 -6.40 5.55 18.16
C ARG A 9 -7.19 4.34 17.64
N GLU A 10 -8.48 4.49 17.51
CA GLU A 10 -9.39 3.43 17.06
C GLU A 10 -9.04 2.96 15.64
N LEU A 11 -8.72 3.89 14.75
CA LEU A 11 -8.29 3.56 13.40
C LEU A 11 -6.92 2.89 13.38
N THR A 12 -5.97 3.33 14.21
CA THR A 12 -4.65 2.68 14.28
C THR A 12 -4.73 1.26 14.83
N GLU A 13 -5.58 1.02 15.84
CA GLU A 13 -5.82 -0.32 16.39
C GLU A 13 -6.51 -1.23 15.35
N LEU A 14 -7.50 -0.71 14.61
CA LEU A 14 -8.19 -1.43 13.55
C LEU A 14 -7.23 -1.82 12.42
N VAL A 15 -6.42 -0.88 11.95
CA VAL A 15 -5.41 -1.13 10.89
C VAL A 15 -4.36 -2.12 11.37
N ALA A 16 -3.83 -2.00 12.59
CA ALA A 16 -2.89 -2.97 13.15
C ALA A 16 -3.47 -4.38 13.17
N ASN A 17 -4.75 -4.52 13.51
CA ASN A 17 -5.45 -5.80 13.46
C ASN A 17 -5.51 -6.36 12.02
N TRP A 18 -5.86 -5.53 11.02
CA TRP A 18 -5.88 -5.99 9.62
C TRP A 18 -4.51 -6.42 9.12
N LEU A 19 -3.46 -5.67 9.46
CA LEU A 19 -2.08 -5.97 9.05
C LEU A 19 -1.55 -7.25 9.70
N SER A 20 -2.01 -7.59 10.91
CA SER A 20 -1.59 -8.80 11.63
C SER A 20 -2.30 -10.09 11.19
N GLN A 21 -3.38 -9.98 10.41
CA GLN A 21 -4.07 -11.17 9.89
C GLN A 21 -3.14 -11.98 9.00
N GLU A 22 -3.10 -13.31 9.19
CA GLU A 22 -2.22 -14.22 8.45
C GLU A 22 -2.37 -14.09 6.93
N GLY A 23 -3.58 -13.88 6.44
CA GLY A 23 -3.86 -13.64 5.02
C GLY A 23 -3.25 -12.36 4.45
N ASN A 24 -2.88 -11.41 5.30
CA ASN A 24 -2.29 -10.12 4.94
C ASN A 24 -0.79 -10.05 5.29
N CYS A 25 -0.42 -10.36 6.54
CA CYS A 25 0.94 -10.12 7.06
C CYS A 25 2.03 -10.87 6.27
N LYS A 26 1.74 -12.05 5.75
CA LYS A 26 2.69 -12.83 4.96
C LYS A 26 3.16 -12.15 3.67
N TRP A 27 2.41 -11.17 3.17
CA TRP A 27 2.72 -10.39 1.97
C TRP A 27 3.45 -9.09 2.26
N LEU A 28 3.60 -8.71 3.54
CA LEU A 28 4.06 -7.40 3.97
C LEU A 28 5.49 -7.46 4.51
N ASP A 29 6.18 -6.34 4.40
CA ASP A 29 7.47 -6.10 5.03
C ASP A 29 7.63 -4.59 5.25
N PHE A 30 7.61 -4.19 6.51
CA PHE A 30 7.80 -2.80 6.94
C PHE A 30 9.26 -2.50 7.32
N GLY A 31 10.18 -3.38 6.91
CA GLY A 31 11.60 -3.29 7.22
C GLY A 31 12.00 -4.11 8.45
N ASN A 32 13.25 -4.57 8.46
CA ASN A 32 13.86 -5.34 9.56
C ASN A 32 13.05 -6.59 9.99
N GLY A 33 12.33 -7.22 9.05
CA GLY A 33 11.51 -8.40 9.33
C GLY A 33 10.19 -8.10 10.04
N VAL A 34 9.76 -6.85 10.13
CA VAL A 34 8.45 -6.48 10.69
C VAL A 34 7.38 -6.68 9.63
N HIS A 35 6.59 -7.73 9.78
CA HIS A 35 5.46 -8.04 8.90
C HIS A 35 4.16 -7.33 9.32
N SER A 36 4.01 -7.01 10.61
CA SER A 36 2.81 -6.39 11.15
C SER A 36 3.17 -5.36 12.21
N PRO A 37 3.11 -4.06 11.87
CA PRO A 37 3.38 -3.00 12.83
C PRO A 37 2.27 -2.94 13.89
N SER A 38 2.64 -2.64 15.13
CA SER A 38 1.71 -2.37 16.22
C SER A 38 0.97 -1.04 16.00
N ALA A 39 -0.13 -0.81 16.71
CA ALA A 39 -0.83 0.48 16.69
C ALA A 39 0.07 1.66 17.07
N VAL A 40 1.00 1.45 18.01
CA VAL A 40 2.01 2.47 18.39
C VAL A 40 2.96 2.73 17.24
N SER A 41 3.45 1.68 16.57
CA SER A 41 4.33 1.83 15.40
C SER A 41 3.63 2.55 14.26
N LEU A 42 2.37 2.24 13.99
CA LEU A 42 1.55 2.94 12.98
C LEU A 42 1.40 4.42 13.32
N LYS A 43 1.13 4.75 14.59
CA LYS A 43 1.05 6.14 15.03
C LYS A 43 2.37 6.89 14.80
N VAL A 44 3.50 6.27 15.09
CA VAL A 44 4.82 6.85 14.81
C VAL A 44 5.03 7.02 13.30
N MET A 45 4.62 6.05 12.48
CA MET A 45 4.71 6.14 11.01
C MET A 45 3.89 7.32 10.46
N THR A 46 2.69 7.56 10.98
CA THR A 46 1.84 8.68 10.52
C THR A 46 2.37 10.06 10.90
N GLN A 47 3.26 10.13 11.90
CA GLN A 47 3.89 11.36 12.35
C GLN A 47 5.18 11.70 11.57
N ARG A 48 5.66 10.78 10.73
CA ARG A 48 6.86 10.96 9.93
C ARG A 48 6.49 11.25 8.48
N ASP A 49 7.16 12.20 7.86
CA ASP A 49 6.99 12.52 6.43
C ASP A 49 7.43 11.40 5.48
N LEU A 50 7.97 10.30 6.03
CA LEU A 50 8.39 9.12 5.27
C LEU A 50 7.24 8.20 4.88
N HIS A 51 6.06 8.36 5.48
CA HIS A 51 4.91 7.50 5.24
C HIS A 51 3.63 8.31 5.10
N VAL A 52 2.84 7.96 4.10
CA VAL A 52 1.50 8.53 3.91
C VAL A 52 0.50 7.40 3.97
N LEU A 53 -0.22 7.29 5.08
CA LEU A 53 -1.20 6.24 5.32
C LEU A 53 -2.61 6.82 5.27
N ARG A 54 -3.53 6.13 4.59
CA ARG A 54 -4.94 6.47 4.54
C ARG A 54 -5.79 5.22 4.72
N VAL A 55 -6.81 5.30 5.55
CA VAL A 55 -7.91 4.34 5.49
C VAL A 55 -8.88 4.73 4.40
N PHE A 56 -9.55 3.76 3.81
CA PHE A 56 -10.55 4.04 2.78
C PHE A 56 -11.91 3.43 3.12
N THR A 57 -12.95 4.15 2.68
CA THR A 57 -14.36 3.80 2.88
C THR A 57 -15.08 3.71 1.55
N PRO A 58 -16.17 2.94 1.43
CA PRO A 58 -17.08 3.05 0.29
C PRO A 58 -17.64 4.48 0.17
N HIS A 59 -18.22 4.79 -0.98
CA HIS A 59 -18.78 6.13 -1.23
C HIS A 59 -19.98 6.44 -0.32
N ASP A 60 -20.79 5.43 -0.06
CA ASP A 60 -22.06 5.46 0.65
C ASP A 60 -21.96 5.09 2.14
N SER A 61 -20.74 4.94 2.64
CA SER A 61 -20.50 4.53 4.03
C SER A 61 -19.24 5.22 4.57
N ASP A 62 -19.24 5.52 5.85
CA ASP A 62 -18.05 6.00 6.57
C ASP A 62 -17.30 4.86 7.30
N LEU A 63 -17.75 3.61 7.11
CA LEU A 63 -17.09 2.45 7.69
C LEU A 63 -15.78 2.15 6.96
N PRO A 64 -14.62 2.17 7.64
CA PRO A 64 -13.35 1.81 7.04
C PRO A 64 -13.32 0.35 6.60
N ILE A 65 -12.88 0.09 5.37
CA ILE A 65 -12.82 -1.25 4.78
C ILE A 65 -11.42 -1.71 4.39
N GLY A 66 -10.43 -0.81 4.49
CA GLY A 66 -9.05 -1.12 4.21
C GLY A 66 -8.12 0.07 4.45
N VAL A 67 -6.85 -0.16 4.23
CA VAL A 67 -5.77 0.81 4.37
C VAL A 67 -4.90 0.80 3.12
N VAL A 68 -4.42 1.96 2.72
CA VAL A 68 -3.47 2.15 1.62
C VAL A 68 -2.34 3.08 2.07
N GLY A 69 -1.13 2.83 1.62
CA GLY A 69 0.04 3.58 2.04
C GLY A 69 1.09 3.77 0.96
N LEU A 70 1.76 4.92 1.05
CA LEU A 70 3.05 5.18 0.43
C LEU A 70 4.11 5.15 1.53
N SER A 71 5.12 4.34 1.37
CA SER A 71 6.23 4.20 2.31
C SER A 71 7.54 4.64 1.68
N ASN A 72 8.49 5.06 2.51
CA ASN A 72 9.79 5.57 2.09
C ASN A 72 9.65 6.74 1.09
N VAL A 73 8.81 7.71 1.47
CA VAL A 73 8.64 8.96 0.72
C VAL A 73 9.89 9.80 0.88
N ASP A 74 10.51 10.17 -0.23
CA ASP A 74 11.65 11.07 -0.29
C ASP A 74 11.26 12.34 -1.04
N ARG A 75 11.09 13.44 -0.28
CA ARG A 75 10.71 14.74 -0.83
C ARG A 75 11.81 15.37 -1.68
N ARG A 76 13.08 15.05 -1.39
CA ARG A 76 14.23 15.59 -2.10
C ARG A 76 14.33 15.00 -3.50
N PHE A 77 14.16 13.66 -3.62
CA PHE A 77 14.18 12.95 -4.89
C PHE A 77 12.80 12.80 -5.52
N LYS A 78 11.75 13.28 -4.85
CA LYS A 78 10.37 13.23 -5.32
C LYS A 78 9.90 11.80 -5.64
N THR A 79 10.23 10.87 -4.74
CA THR A 79 9.91 9.46 -4.90
C THR A 79 9.17 8.89 -3.70
N ALA A 80 8.43 7.79 -3.90
CA ALA A 80 8.01 6.89 -2.83
C ALA A 80 8.51 5.48 -3.15
N GLY A 81 9.12 4.83 -2.17
CA GLY A 81 9.75 3.52 -2.37
C GLY A 81 8.76 2.38 -2.50
N SER A 82 7.58 2.48 -1.91
CA SER A 82 6.59 1.40 -1.96
C SER A 82 5.16 1.91 -1.80
N LEU A 83 4.33 1.57 -2.79
CA LEU A 83 2.87 1.59 -2.67
C LEU A 83 2.39 0.23 -2.16
N TRP A 84 1.44 0.23 -1.23
CA TRP A 84 0.80 -0.98 -0.74
C TRP A 84 -0.66 -0.72 -0.34
N ALA A 85 -1.49 -1.76 -0.36
CA ALA A 85 -2.88 -1.71 0.07
C ALA A 85 -3.28 -3.01 0.75
N VAL A 86 -4.09 -2.92 1.80
CA VAL A 86 -4.63 -4.06 2.53
C VAL A 86 -6.13 -3.87 2.75
N LEU A 87 -6.89 -4.92 2.44
CA LEU A 87 -8.32 -4.98 2.73
C LEU A 87 -8.56 -5.52 4.13
N GLY A 88 -9.48 -4.92 4.86
CA GLY A 88 -9.93 -5.44 6.15
C GLY A 88 -10.69 -6.76 6.04
N GLN A 89 -11.42 -6.95 4.94
CA GLN A 89 -12.14 -8.19 4.63
C GLN A 89 -12.11 -8.48 3.13
N LYS A 90 -11.99 -9.75 2.76
CA LYS A 90 -11.91 -10.20 1.35
C LYS A 90 -13.13 -9.81 0.49
N ARG A 91 -14.31 -9.65 1.11
CA ARG A 91 -15.55 -9.25 0.40
C ARG A 91 -15.44 -7.88 -0.29
N TYR A 92 -14.49 -7.05 0.12
CA TYR A 92 -14.23 -5.74 -0.48
C TYR A 92 -13.20 -5.80 -1.63
N GLY A 93 -13.09 -6.95 -2.28
CA GLY A 93 -12.26 -7.09 -3.48
C GLY A 93 -12.57 -6.03 -4.53
N GLY A 94 -11.53 -5.51 -5.20
CA GLY A 94 -11.65 -4.41 -6.18
C GLY A 94 -11.52 -3.01 -5.60
N TYR A 95 -11.75 -2.80 -4.30
CA TYR A 95 -11.54 -1.48 -3.66
C TYR A 95 -10.06 -1.13 -3.49
N GLY A 96 -9.20 -2.12 -3.27
CA GLY A 96 -7.76 -1.89 -3.06
C GLY A 96 -7.08 -1.11 -4.19
N PRO A 97 -7.17 -1.55 -5.46
CA PRO A 97 -6.59 -0.81 -6.59
C PRO A 97 -7.16 0.61 -6.74
N ARG A 98 -8.45 0.82 -6.48
CA ARG A 98 -9.06 2.15 -6.55
C ARG A 98 -8.55 3.09 -5.46
N ALA A 99 -8.42 2.58 -4.22
CA ALA A 99 -7.83 3.34 -3.12
C ALA A 99 -6.36 3.69 -3.41
N ALA A 100 -5.61 2.73 -3.95
CA ALA A 100 -4.24 2.93 -4.38
C ALA A 100 -4.14 3.99 -5.48
N SER A 101 -5.04 3.96 -6.47
CA SER A 101 -5.12 4.96 -7.54
C SER A 101 -5.34 6.37 -7.01
N LYS A 102 -6.28 6.55 -6.07
CA LYS A 102 -6.51 7.85 -5.43
C LYS A 102 -5.30 8.33 -4.63
N LEU A 103 -4.64 7.43 -3.91
CA LEU A 103 -3.42 7.78 -3.16
C LEU A 103 -2.27 8.14 -4.10
N LEU A 104 -2.14 7.49 -5.25
CA LEU A 104 -1.19 7.86 -6.30
C LEU A 104 -1.47 9.26 -6.83
N THR A 105 -2.73 9.57 -7.13
CA THR A 105 -3.13 10.94 -7.55
C THR A 105 -2.70 11.97 -6.50
N LEU A 106 -3.00 11.75 -5.23
CA LEU A 106 -2.54 12.60 -4.12
C LEU A 106 -1.00 12.72 -4.10
N GLY A 107 -0.31 11.60 -4.22
CA GLY A 107 1.17 11.56 -4.23
C GLY A 107 1.76 12.40 -5.36
N PHE A 108 1.24 12.27 -6.57
CA PHE A 108 1.75 13.00 -7.72
C PHE A 108 1.34 14.48 -7.73
N THR A 109 0.10 14.81 -7.33
CA THR A 109 -0.43 16.19 -7.42
C THR A 109 -0.13 17.04 -6.18
N GLU A 110 -0.30 16.50 -4.98
CA GLU A 110 -0.16 17.26 -3.74
C GLU A 110 1.25 17.15 -3.14
N LEU A 111 1.86 15.94 -3.20
CA LEU A 111 3.20 15.73 -2.67
C LEU A 111 4.30 16.03 -3.71
N GLY A 112 3.93 16.20 -4.98
CA GLY A 112 4.84 16.48 -6.06
C GLY A 112 5.80 15.34 -6.39
N LEU A 113 5.39 14.09 -6.13
CA LEU A 113 6.22 12.93 -6.49
C LEU A 113 6.31 12.78 -8.01
N GLU A 114 7.46 12.31 -8.48
CA GLU A 114 7.72 12.02 -9.90
C GLU A 114 7.66 10.52 -10.20
N SER A 115 8.00 9.68 -9.19
CA SER A 115 8.04 8.23 -9.33
C SER A 115 7.59 7.53 -8.06
N VAL A 116 6.82 6.47 -8.20
CA VAL A 116 6.38 5.60 -7.10
C VAL A 116 6.78 4.16 -7.41
N GLY A 117 7.51 3.54 -6.49
CA GLY A 117 7.84 2.13 -6.55
C GLY A 117 6.73 1.26 -5.94
N ALA A 118 6.74 0.00 -6.30
CA ALA A 118 5.96 -1.04 -5.65
C ALA A 118 6.67 -2.39 -5.79
N TRP A 119 6.35 -3.32 -4.91
CA TRP A 119 6.80 -4.70 -5.05
C TRP A 119 5.70 -5.66 -4.62
N THR A 120 5.78 -6.87 -5.11
CA THR A 120 4.90 -7.96 -4.66
C THR A 120 5.66 -9.27 -4.66
N VAL A 121 5.24 -10.20 -3.80
CA VAL A 121 5.77 -11.58 -3.84
C VAL A 121 5.27 -12.26 -5.11
N GLU A 122 6.13 -12.99 -5.80
CA GLU A 122 5.86 -13.58 -7.11
C GLU A 122 4.57 -14.45 -7.17
N ILE A 123 4.21 -15.10 -6.07
CA ILE A 123 3.00 -15.91 -5.98
C ILE A 123 1.73 -15.14 -5.61
N ASN A 124 1.84 -13.83 -5.29
CA ASN A 124 0.68 -13.00 -4.97
C ASN A 124 0.01 -12.46 -6.25
N VAL A 125 -0.75 -13.32 -6.91
CA VAL A 125 -1.41 -13.02 -8.19
C VAL A 125 -2.35 -11.82 -8.09
N SER A 126 -3.05 -11.66 -6.95
CA SER A 126 -3.98 -10.55 -6.74
C SER A 126 -3.25 -9.19 -6.73
N ALA A 127 -2.14 -9.10 -6.02
CA ALA A 127 -1.34 -7.87 -5.99
C ALA A 127 -0.72 -7.55 -7.36
N ARG A 128 -0.22 -8.57 -8.08
CA ARG A 128 0.30 -8.39 -9.45
C ARG A 128 -0.73 -7.78 -10.37
N ARG A 129 -1.94 -8.36 -10.41
CA ARG A 129 -3.06 -7.83 -11.21
C ARG A 129 -3.44 -6.40 -10.81
N GLY A 130 -3.42 -6.11 -9.50
CA GLY A 130 -3.67 -4.75 -9.00
C GLY A 130 -2.63 -3.74 -9.50
N LEU A 131 -1.35 -4.08 -9.50
CA LEU A 131 -0.27 -3.22 -10.02
C LEU A 131 -0.39 -3.03 -11.54
N GLU A 132 -0.68 -4.09 -12.28
CA GLU A 132 -0.92 -4.03 -13.72
C GLU A 132 -2.12 -3.12 -14.06
N GLN A 133 -3.21 -3.23 -13.31
CA GLN A 133 -4.40 -2.38 -13.46
C GLN A 133 -4.10 -0.90 -13.20
N LEU A 134 -3.18 -0.61 -12.28
CA LEU A 134 -2.73 0.74 -11.95
C LEU A 134 -1.73 1.31 -12.96
N GLY A 135 -1.29 0.52 -13.93
CA GLY A 135 -0.33 0.91 -14.95
C GLY A 135 1.13 0.83 -14.53
N PHE A 136 1.44 0.14 -13.42
CA PHE A 136 2.83 -0.07 -13.02
C PHE A 136 3.59 -0.93 -14.03
N HIS A 137 4.83 -0.54 -14.28
CA HIS A 137 5.77 -1.25 -15.14
C HIS A 137 6.65 -2.19 -14.31
N TYR A 138 6.80 -3.42 -14.78
CA TYR A 138 7.76 -4.36 -14.19
C TYR A 138 9.19 -3.91 -14.50
N ILE A 139 10.02 -3.77 -13.48
CA ILE A 139 11.40 -3.29 -13.62
C ILE A 139 12.46 -4.31 -13.18
N GLY A 140 12.08 -5.37 -12.50
CA GLY A 140 13.05 -6.36 -12.08
C GLY A 140 12.57 -7.29 -10.97
N ARG A 141 13.51 -8.11 -10.52
CA ARG A 141 13.25 -9.18 -9.56
C ARG A 141 14.36 -9.20 -8.49
N GLN A 142 13.95 -9.25 -7.24
CA GLN A 142 14.81 -9.52 -6.11
C GLN A 142 14.62 -10.99 -5.71
N ARG A 143 15.67 -11.79 -5.91
CA ARG A 143 15.56 -13.24 -5.79
C ARG A 143 15.64 -13.70 -4.35
N ARG A 144 14.77 -14.67 -3.95
CA ARG A 144 14.75 -15.39 -2.67
C ARG A 144 14.81 -14.49 -1.43
N CYS A 145 14.17 -13.33 -1.51
CA CYS A 145 14.25 -12.30 -0.47
C CYS A 145 13.01 -12.22 0.42
N HIS A 146 11.98 -13.02 0.16
CA HIS A 146 10.74 -13.03 0.92
C HIS A 146 10.40 -14.47 1.35
N TRP A 147 10.28 -14.68 2.65
CA TRP A 147 10.05 -16.02 3.22
C TRP A 147 8.60 -16.15 3.70
N ILE A 148 7.93 -17.23 3.26
CA ILE A 148 6.58 -17.60 3.70
C ILE A 148 6.62 -19.08 4.04
N ASP A 149 6.23 -19.42 5.27
CA ASP A 149 6.16 -20.80 5.76
C ASP A 149 7.46 -21.59 5.51
N GLY A 150 8.61 -20.95 5.77
CA GLY A 150 9.93 -21.55 5.60
C GLY A 150 10.39 -21.73 4.15
N ARG A 151 9.69 -21.13 3.17
CA ARG A 151 10.05 -21.16 1.75
C ARG A 151 10.44 -19.78 1.24
N PRO A 152 11.53 -19.65 0.49
CA PRO A 152 11.95 -18.40 -0.12
C PRO A 152 11.19 -18.15 -1.42
N TYR A 153 10.77 -16.92 -1.62
CA TYR A 153 10.14 -16.42 -2.83
C TYR A 153 10.86 -15.16 -3.33
N ASP A 154 10.71 -14.88 -4.61
CA ASP A 154 11.19 -13.65 -5.20
C ASP A 154 10.18 -12.52 -5.00
N ARG A 155 10.68 -11.28 -4.91
CA ARG A 155 9.87 -10.07 -5.06
C ARG A 155 9.98 -9.56 -6.48
N LEU A 156 8.84 -9.29 -7.09
CA LEU A 156 8.74 -8.61 -8.38
C LEU A 156 8.67 -7.11 -8.10
N LEU A 157 9.51 -6.33 -8.76
CA LEU A 157 9.66 -4.90 -8.56
C LEU A 157 9.00 -4.15 -9.70
N TYR A 158 8.34 -3.06 -9.35
CA TYR A 158 7.58 -2.22 -10.28
C TYR A 158 7.81 -0.75 -9.98
N ASP A 159 7.61 0.09 -10.99
CA ASP A 159 7.51 1.53 -10.82
C ASP A 159 6.38 2.13 -11.65
N LEU A 160 6.01 3.36 -11.32
CA LEU A 160 5.05 4.18 -12.05
C LEU A 160 5.50 5.64 -11.99
N LEU A 161 5.58 6.29 -13.13
CA LEU A 161 5.87 7.71 -13.25
C LEU A 161 4.60 8.57 -13.17
N ALA A 162 4.73 9.79 -12.66
CA ALA A 162 3.62 10.73 -12.59
C ALA A 162 2.95 10.97 -13.95
N THR A 163 3.73 11.00 -15.03
CA THR A 163 3.25 11.19 -16.40
C THR A 163 2.44 10.02 -16.97
N GLU A 164 2.60 8.85 -16.38
CA GLU A 164 1.96 7.59 -16.80
C GLU A 164 0.68 7.32 -16.01
N HIS A 165 0.56 7.91 -14.81
CA HIS A 165 -0.59 7.68 -13.95
C HIS A 165 -1.91 8.12 -14.59
N ARG A 166 -2.91 7.23 -14.51
CA ARG A 166 -4.30 7.50 -14.87
C ARG A 166 -5.19 7.03 -13.74
N GLU A 167 -5.91 7.96 -13.12
CA GLU A 167 -6.78 7.61 -12.01
C GLU A 167 -7.88 6.67 -12.46
N LEU A 168 -8.08 5.59 -11.70
CA LEU A 168 -9.17 4.65 -11.96
C LEU A 168 -10.50 5.28 -11.60
N PRO A 169 -11.58 5.01 -12.39
CA PRO A 169 -12.88 5.56 -12.11
C PRO A 169 -13.43 5.09 -10.75
N ASP A 170 -14.12 6.00 -10.07
CA ASP A 170 -14.98 5.65 -8.95
C ASP A 170 -16.17 4.85 -9.49
N ALA A 171 -16.36 3.64 -9.02
CA ALA A 171 -17.53 2.83 -9.37
C ALA A 171 -18.71 3.19 -8.48
#